data_f11857a7ff83942aef796599fb6fa805
#
_entry.id   f11857a7ff83942aef796599fb6fa805
#
_cell.length_a   1.000
_cell.length_b   1.000
_cell.length_c   1.000
_cell.angle_alpha   90.00
_cell.angle_beta   90.00
_cell.angle_gamma   90.00
#
_symmetry.space_group_name_H-M   'P 1'
#
loop_
_entity.id
_entity.type
_entity.pdbx_description
1 polymer ?
#
loop_
_entity_poly.entity_id
_entity_poly.type
_entity_poly.pdbx_seq_one_letter_code
_entity_poly.pdbx_strand_id
1 'polypeptide(L)'
;MASTRRLTAILAADVAGYSRLMGADEEGTHERLKAHLRELVNPKIEEHRGRIVKNTGDGLLAEFPSVVDAVRCAVEVQRGMTDREPDVPEKRRIRFRIGVNLGDVIVEPEDIFGDGVNVAARLEALAEPGGICISGTVFEHIGDRLPYAYRCGATPEPRPAYRSSQKGSLRTPSYTAGGSPYQAKERARNENSAPEGSADHPRDNR
;
A
#
# COMPACT_ATOMS: atom_id res chain seq x y z
N MET A 1 8.54 -10.42 32.60
CA MET A 1 7.18 -10.46 32.06
C MET A 1 7.23 -11.26 30.76
N ALA A 2 6.28 -12.17 30.52
CA ALA A 2 6.25 -12.93 29.27
C ALA A 2 5.86 -11.99 28.11
N SER A 3 6.66 -11.93 27.06
CA SER A 3 6.30 -11.19 25.85
C SER A 3 5.13 -11.90 25.16
N THR A 4 4.06 -11.16 24.87
CA THR A 4 2.91 -11.71 24.14
C THR A 4 3.18 -11.63 22.65
N ARG A 5 3.12 -12.77 21.95
CA ARG A 5 3.17 -12.82 20.49
C ARG A 5 1.77 -12.84 19.91
N ARG A 6 1.60 -12.15 18.78
CA ARG A 6 0.32 -12.09 18.09
C ARG A 6 0.53 -11.98 16.58
N LEU A 7 -0.28 -12.72 15.81
CA LEU A 7 -0.40 -12.52 14.37
C LEU A 7 -1.29 -11.30 14.11
N THR A 8 -0.80 -10.32 13.35
CA THR A 8 -1.55 -9.10 13.06
C THR A 8 -1.20 -8.57 11.66
N ALA A 9 -2.11 -7.82 11.06
CA ALA A 9 -1.81 -7.05 9.87
C ALA A 9 -1.11 -5.75 10.28
N ILE A 10 0.00 -5.46 9.63
CA ILE A 10 0.91 -4.36 9.93
C ILE A 10 0.90 -3.43 8.73
N LEU A 11 0.67 -2.15 8.96
CA LEU A 11 0.75 -1.09 7.97
C LEU A 11 1.87 -0.14 8.34
N ALA A 12 2.87 -0.01 7.48
CA ALA A 12 3.89 1.01 7.54
C ALA A 12 3.61 2.06 6.46
N ALA A 13 3.67 3.32 6.81
CA ALA A 13 3.51 4.44 5.88
C ALA A 13 4.56 5.50 6.13
N ASP A 14 5.04 6.14 5.06
CA ASP A 14 6.05 7.18 5.07
C ASP A 14 5.77 8.18 3.94
N VAL A 15 6.24 9.41 4.09
CA VAL A 15 6.13 10.46 3.05
C VAL A 15 7.26 10.34 2.04
N ALA A 16 6.91 10.11 0.79
CA ALA A 16 7.86 10.01 -0.31
C ALA A 16 8.67 11.31 -0.49
N GLY A 17 9.98 11.22 -0.25
CA GLY A 17 10.89 12.35 -0.41
C GLY A 17 10.70 13.48 0.60
N TYR A 18 10.35 13.16 1.83
CA TYR A 18 10.09 14.10 2.91
C TYR A 18 11.23 15.11 3.11
N SER A 19 12.48 14.67 3.16
CA SER A 19 13.65 15.57 3.30
C SER A 19 13.72 16.63 2.19
N ARG A 20 13.33 16.30 0.96
CA ARG A 20 13.26 17.24 -0.16
C ARG A 20 12.11 18.25 0.03
N LEU A 21 10.97 17.81 0.52
CA LEU A 21 9.83 18.68 0.82
C LEU A 21 10.16 19.65 1.95
N MET A 22 10.78 19.17 3.01
CA MET A 22 11.26 19.96 4.14
C MET A 22 12.31 20.99 3.72
N GLY A 23 13.26 20.62 2.85
CA GLY A 23 14.25 21.55 2.31
C GLY A 23 13.68 22.67 1.43
N ALA A 24 12.47 22.48 0.88
CA ALA A 24 11.79 23.49 0.06
C ALA A 24 10.86 24.40 0.87
N ASP A 25 10.24 23.88 1.93
CA ASP A 25 9.26 24.58 2.78
C ASP A 25 9.06 23.75 4.07
N GLU A 26 9.87 24.04 5.08
CA GLU A 26 9.89 23.24 6.31
C GLU A 26 8.59 23.38 7.10
N GLU A 27 8.22 24.61 7.45
CA GLU A 27 7.02 24.86 8.27
C GLU A 27 5.75 24.43 7.55
N GLY A 28 5.56 24.83 6.30
CA GLY A 28 4.37 24.49 5.54
C GLY A 28 4.25 23.00 5.25
N THR A 29 5.36 22.30 5.01
CA THR A 29 5.34 20.83 4.83
C THR A 29 4.95 20.12 6.12
N HIS A 30 5.53 20.55 7.25
CA HIS A 30 5.23 19.97 8.55
C HIS A 30 3.77 20.18 8.97
N GLU A 31 3.24 21.38 8.79
CA GLU A 31 1.84 21.68 9.11
C GLU A 31 0.87 20.90 8.23
N ARG A 32 1.12 20.83 6.92
CA ARG A 32 0.30 20.03 6.00
C ARG A 32 0.32 18.54 6.35
N LEU A 33 1.49 17.99 6.66
CA LEU A 33 1.59 16.60 7.08
C LEU A 33 0.77 16.35 8.35
N LYS A 34 0.89 17.20 9.36
CA LYS A 34 0.08 17.10 10.59
C LYS A 34 -1.43 17.18 10.30
N ALA A 35 -1.84 18.06 9.41
CA ALA A 35 -3.24 18.19 9.00
C ALA A 35 -3.72 16.90 8.30
N HIS A 36 -2.94 16.33 7.36
CA HIS A 36 -3.28 15.08 6.71
C HIS A 36 -3.38 13.91 7.69
N LEU A 37 -2.45 13.79 8.62
CA LEU A 37 -2.50 12.77 9.65
C LEU A 37 -3.76 12.91 10.51
N ARG A 38 -4.04 14.11 11.04
CA ARG A 38 -5.17 14.38 11.94
C ARG A 38 -6.53 14.24 11.26
N GLU A 39 -6.66 14.69 10.01
CA GLU A 39 -7.97 14.87 9.36
C GLU A 39 -8.32 13.74 8.40
N LEU A 40 -7.35 12.92 8.01
CA LEU A 40 -7.57 11.82 7.08
C LEU A 40 -7.00 10.50 7.62
N VAL A 41 -5.70 10.44 7.88
CA VAL A 41 -5.02 9.14 8.11
C VAL A 41 -5.49 8.53 9.42
N ASN A 42 -5.42 9.27 10.53
CA ASN A 42 -5.83 8.76 11.84
C ASN A 42 -7.30 8.35 11.88
N PRO A 43 -8.26 9.18 11.41
CA PRO A 43 -9.66 8.76 11.32
C PRO A 43 -9.89 7.50 10.47
N LYS A 44 -9.17 7.36 9.36
CA LYS A 44 -9.29 6.16 8.51
C LYS A 44 -8.73 4.91 9.19
N ILE A 45 -7.65 5.02 9.93
CA ILE A 45 -7.12 3.90 10.71
C ILE A 45 -8.15 3.45 11.77
N GLU A 46 -8.77 4.39 12.50
CA GLU A 46 -9.78 4.11 13.50
C GLU A 46 -11.06 3.51 12.88
N GLU A 47 -11.56 4.07 11.77
CA GLU A 47 -12.73 3.57 11.03
C GLU A 47 -12.56 2.10 10.63
N HIS A 48 -11.35 1.72 10.24
CA HIS A 48 -10.99 0.34 9.91
C HIS A 48 -10.49 -0.48 11.11
N ARG A 49 -10.78 -0.05 12.34
CA ARG A 49 -10.43 -0.76 13.57
C ARG A 49 -8.93 -0.97 13.77
N GLY A 50 -8.13 -0.15 13.12
CA GLY A 50 -6.69 -0.12 13.31
C GLY A 50 -6.29 0.67 14.55
N ARG A 51 -5.08 0.44 14.99
CA ARG A 51 -4.43 1.18 16.08
C ARG A 51 -3.09 1.72 15.57
N ILE A 52 -2.86 3.01 15.76
CA ILE A 52 -1.55 3.60 15.55
C ILE A 52 -0.64 3.11 16.67
N VAL A 53 0.46 2.49 16.29
CA VAL A 53 1.48 2.00 17.22
C VAL A 53 2.46 3.12 17.55
N LYS A 54 2.97 3.77 16.50
CA LYS A 54 3.87 4.92 16.65
C LYS A 54 3.91 5.79 15.40
N ASN A 55 4.27 7.06 15.60
CA ASN A 55 4.64 7.97 14.53
C ASN A 55 6.16 8.01 14.41
N THR A 56 6.68 8.04 13.19
CA THR A 56 8.13 8.01 12.87
C THR A 56 8.67 9.35 12.35
N GLY A 57 7.97 10.44 12.63
CA GLY A 57 8.32 11.78 12.13
C GLY A 57 7.63 12.10 10.82
N ASP A 58 8.01 11.48 9.73
CA ASP A 58 7.41 11.60 8.40
C ASP A 58 6.45 10.45 8.02
N GLY A 59 6.30 9.48 8.93
CA GLY A 59 5.46 8.32 8.70
C GLY A 59 4.80 7.80 9.97
N LEU A 60 4.20 6.62 9.87
CA LEU A 60 3.56 5.93 10.98
C LEU A 60 3.62 4.41 10.82
N LEU A 61 3.47 3.73 11.95
CA LEU A 61 3.24 2.30 12.04
C LEU A 61 1.87 2.07 12.67
N ALA A 62 1.04 1.29 12.01
CA ALA A 62 -0.28 0.89 12.53
C ALA A 62 -0.46 -0.62 12.44
N GLU A 63 -1.32 -1.16 13.31
CA GLU A 63 -1.73 -2.56 13.29
C GLU A 63 -3.24 -2.68 13.13
N PHE A 64 -3.67 -3.78 12.51
CA PHE A 64 -5.08 -4.08 12.27
C PHE A 64 -5.39 -5.53 12.61
N PRO A 65 -6.58 -5.80 13.18
CA PRO A 65 -7.02 -7.17 13.44
C PRO A 65 -7.35 -7.94 12.15
N SER A 66 -7.54 -7.23 11.04
CA SER A 66 -7.93 -7.78 9.73
C SER A 66 -7.05 -7.25 8.61
N VAL A 67 -6.52 -8.16 7.80
CA VAL A 67 -5.79 -7.85 6.57
C VAL A 67 -6.65 -7.05 5.58
N VAL A 68 -7.93 -7.42 5.48
CA VAL A 68 -8.88 -6.75 4.58
C VAL A 68 -9.07 -5.30 4.99
N ASP A 69 -9.20 -5.04 6.31
CA ASP A 69 -9.36 -3.70 6.84
C ASP A 69 -8.09 -2.87 6.65
N ALA A 70 -6.91 -3.45 6.87
CA ALA A 70 -5.64 -2.78 6.62
C ALA A 70 -5.50 -2.30 5.18
N VAL A 71 -5.84 -3.16 4.21
CA VAL A 71 -5.73 -2.80 2.79
C VAL A 71 -6.82 -1.82 2.36
N ARG A 72 -8.05 -1.94 2.88
CA ARG A 72 -9.09 -0.93 2.64
C ARG A 72 -8.67 0.44 3.16
N CYS A 73 -8.19 0.50 4.39
CA CYS A 73 -7.65 1.71 4.98
C CYS A 73 -6.57 2.33 4.10
N ALA A 74 -5.57 1.55 3.69
CA ALA A 74 -4.49 2.02 2.83
C ALA A 74 -5.00 2.63 1.51
N VAL A 75 -5.97 1.97 0.87
CA VAL A 75 -6.57 2.46 -0.40
C VAL A 75 -7.35 3.75 -0.17
N GLU A 76 -8.14 3.84 0.91
CA GLU A 76 -8.92 5.04 1.21
C GLU A 76 -8.03 6.22 1.59
N VAL A 77 -6.96 5.99 2.34
CA VAL A 77 -5.94 7.02 2.63
C VAL A 77 -5.33 7.54 1.34
N GLN A 78 -4.85 6.68 0.43
CA GLN A 78 -4.24 7.12 -0.83
C GLN A 78 -5.21 7.89 -1.73
N ARG A 79 -6.48 7.48 -1.78
CA ARG A 79 -7.53 8.21 -2.50
C ARG A 79 -7.77 9.59 -1.89
N GLY A 80 -7.98 9.65 -0.57
CA GLY A 80 -8.19 10.91 0.12
C GLY A 80 -7.01 11.88 -0.01
N MET A 81 -5.78 11.37 -0.04
CA MET A 81 -4.59 12.20 -0.29
C MET A 81 -4.58 12.80 -1.70
N THR A 82 -5.06 12.08 -2.71
CA THR A 82 -5.13 12.59 -4.09
C THR A 82 -6.09 13.79 -4.19
N ASP A 83 -7.18 13.76 -3.43
CA ASP A 83 -8.23 14.78 -3.47
C ASP A 83 -7.90 16.02 -2.62
N ARG A 84 -6.97 15.91 -1.67
CA ARG A 84 -6.70 16.99 -0.68
C ARG A 84 -5.73 18.07 -1.15
N GLU A 85 -4.90 17.82 -2.13
CA GLU A 85 -3.90 18.78 -2.61
C GLU A 85 -4.03 19.08 -4.12
N PRO A 86 -5.24 19.39 -4.67
CA PRO A 86 -5.41 19.60 -6.10
C PRO A 86 -4.60 20.80 -6.62
N ASP A 87 -4.52 21.86 -5.83
CA ASP A 87 -3.86 23.13 -6.22
C ASP A 87 -2.36 23.16 -5.87
N VAL A 88 -1.85 22.14 -5.16
CA VAL A 88 -0.42 22.05 -4.84
C VAL A 88 0.34 21.49 -6.04
N PRO A 89 1.42 22.15 -6.50
CA PRO A 89 2.26 21.64 -7.58
C PRO A 89 2.74 20.21 -7.27
N GLU A 90 2.72 19.32 -8.26
CA GLU A 90 3.00 17.89 -8.09
C GLU A 90 4.30 17.61 -7.31
N LYS A 91 5.35 18.37 -7.58
CA LYS A 91 6.65 18.26 -6.89
C LYS A 91 6.62 18.61 -5.41
N ARG A 92 5.57 19.30 -4.94
CA ARG A 92 5.38 19.73 -3.54
C ARG A 92 4.27 18.96 -2.83
N ARG A 93 3.54 18.08 -3.53
CA ARG A 93 2.48 17.26 -2.92
C ARG A 93 3.05 16.26 -1.94
N ILE A 94 2.36 16.10 -0.83
CA ILE A 94 2.62 15.05 0.14
C ILE A 94 2.01 13.76 -0.40
N ARG A 95 2.83 12.75 -0.64
CA ARG A 95 2.39 11.43 -1.10
C ARG A 95 2.96 10.37 -0.19
N PHE A 96 2.10 9.55 0.37
CA PHE A 96 2.54 8.42 1.17
C PHE A 96 2.97 7.25 0.28
N ARG A 97 3.97 6.51 0.76
CA ARG A 97 4.23 5.13 0.38
C ARG A 97 3.69 4.25 1.48
N ILE A 98 3.00 3.18 1.16
CA ILE A 98 2.37 2.31 2.15
C ILE A 98 2.79 0.87 1.90
N GLY A 99 3.26 0.19 2.95
CA GLY A 99 3.56 -1.24 2.97
C GLY A 99 2.59 -1.97 3.90
N VAL A 100 1.99 -3.09 3.45
CA VAL A 100 1.12 -3.91 4.29
C VAL A 100 1.62 -5.34 4.34
N ASN A 101 1.81 -5.86 5.55
CA ASN A 101 2.22 -7.23 5.81
C ASN A 101 1.34 -7.92 6.85
N LEU A 102 1.25 -9.24 6.79
CA LEU A 102 0.68 -10.08 7.85
C LEU A 102 1.82 -10.88 8.48
N GLY A 103 2.02 -10.73 9.78
CA GLY A 103 3.11 -11.40 10.47
C GLY A 103 2.97 -11.43 11.99
N ASP A 104 3.79 -12.29 12.59
CA ASP A 104 3.89 -12.34 14.05
C ASP A 104 4.66 -11.14 14.59
N VAL A 105 4.10 -10.54 15.64
CA VAL A 105 4.73 -9.45 16.37
C VAL A 105 4.82 -9.76 17.85
N ILE A 106 5.84 -9.22 18.49
CA ILE A 106 5.95 -9.11 19.94
C ILE A 106 5.25 -7.80 20.29
N VAL A 107 4.26 -7.89 21.18
CA VAL A 107 3.47 -6.73 21.61
C VAL A 107 4.02 -6.22 22.92
N GLU A 108 4.37 -4.95 22.93
CA GLU A 108 4.65 -4.15 24.14
C GLU A 108 3.58 -3.07 24.32
N PRO A 109 3.47 -2.43 25.48
CA PRO A 109 2.39 -1.46 25.77
C PRO A 109 2.28 -0.35 24.72
N GLU A 110 3.41 0.15 24.22
CA GLU A 110 3.47 1.29 23.30
C GLU A 110 4.13 0.99 21.95
N ASP A 111 4.56 -0.27 21.70
CA ASP A 111 5.22 -0.63 20.45
C ASP A 111 4.95 -2.09 20.05
N ILE A 112 5.27 -2.42 18.81
CA ILE A 112 5.31 -3.79 18.30
C ILE A 112 6.65 -4.05 17.63
N PHE A 113 7.18 -5.25 17.82
CA PHE A 113 8.47 -5.67 17.29
C PHE A 113 8.37 -7.00 16.56
N GLY A 114 9.30 -7.25 15.68
CA GLY A 114 9.46 -8.54 15.01
C GLY A 114 9.71 -8.40 13.53
N ASP A 115 9.98 -9.55 12.89
CA ASP A 115 10.27 -9.57 11.46
C ASP A 115 9.09 -9.08 10.61
N GLY A 116 7.86 -9.29 11.07
CA GLY A 116 6.66 -8.79 10.42
C GLY A 116 6.66 -7.27 10.21
N VAL A 117 7.17 -6.51 11.19
CA VAL A 117 7.31 -5.04 11.11
C VAL A 117 8.38 -4.66 10.09
N ASN A 118 9.53 -5.35 10.12
CA ASN A 118 10.62 -5.10 9.16
C ASN A 118 10.19 -5.39 7.71
N VAL A 119 9.37 -6.42 7.51
CA VAL A 119 8.80 -6.73 6.18
C VAL A 119 7.86 -5.61 5.73
N ALA A 120 6.97 -5.11 6.60
CA ALA A 120 6.08 -4.00 6.27
C ALA A 120 6.87 -2.73 5.87
N ALA A 121 7.92 -2.38 6.60
CA ALA A 121 8.79 -1.25 6.29
C ALA A 121 9.54 -1.43 4.95
N ARG A 122 10.00 -2.65 4.63
CA ARG A 122 10.61 -2.93 3.32
C ARG A 122 9.62 -2.81 2.17
N LEU A 123 8.37 -3.26 2.37
CA LEU A 123 7.30 -3.12 1.39
C LEU A 123 6.93 -1.66 1.17
N GLU A 124 6.88 -0.87 2.24
CA GLU A 124 6.68 0.58 2.17
C GLU A 124 7.75 1.23 1.28
N ALA A 125 9.04 0.93 1.53
CA ALA A 125 10.16 1.45 0.74
C ALA A 125 10.12 1.04 -0.75
N LEU A 126 9.46 -0.07 -1.09
CA LEU A 126 9.26 -0.55 -2.47
C LEU A 126 8.04 0.10 -3.15
N ALA A 127 7.16 0.71 -2.39
CA ALA A 127 5.97 1.34 -2.95
C ALA A 127 6.32 2.63 -3.72
N GLU A 128 5.66 2.84 -4.85
CA GLU A 128 5.72 4.10 -5.56
C GLU A 128 5.04 5.23 -4.75
N PRO A 129 5.43 6.49 -4.91
CA PRO A 129 4.74 7.61 -4.28
C PRO A 129 3.23 7.62 -4.60
N GLY A 130 2.39 7.55 -3.57
CA GLY A 130 0.94 7.36 -3.72
C GLY A 130 0.51 5.91 -3.92
N GLY A 131 1.45 4.95 -3.87
CA GLY A 131 1.20 3.53 -4.06
C GLY A 131 1.12 2.73 -2.76
N ILE A 132 0.72 1.47 -2.90
CA ILE A 132 0.61 0.50 -1.82
C ILE A 132 1.31 -0.79 -2.27
N CYS A 133 2.22 -1.30 -1.45
CA CYS A 133 2.86 -2.58 -1.66
C CYS A 133 2.41 -3.57 -0.57
N ILE A 134 1.97 -4.75 -0.95
CA ILE A 134 1.50 -5.78 -0.02
C ILE A 134 2.35 -7.04 -0.13
N SER A 135 2.48 -7.80 0.96
CA SER A 135 3.15 -9.10 0.93
C SER A 135 2.30 -10.14 0.20
N GLY A 136 2.95 -11.22 -0.28
CA GLY A 136 2.25 -12.36 -0.87
C GLY A 136 1.24 -12.97 0.09
N THR A 137 1.58 -13.09 1.37
CA THR A 137 0.66 -13.56 2.42
C THR A 137 -0.58 -12.69 2.55
N VAL A 138 -0.43 -11.36 2.48
CA VAL A 138 -1.57 -10.42 2.47
C VAL A 138 -2.42 -10.64 1.23
N PHE A 139 -1.80 -10.76 0.05
CA PHE A 139 -2.51 -11.02 -1.21
C PHE A 139 -3.34 -12.31 -1.16
N GLU A 140 -2.75 -13.41 -0.68
CA GLU A 140 -3.44 -14.70 -0.53
C GLU A 140 -4.63 -14.61 0.44
N HIS A 141 -4.46 -13.90 1.57
CA HIS A 141 -5.52 -13.73 2.56
C HIS A 141 -6.68 -12.84 2.07
N ILE A 142 -6.40 -11.86 1.22
CA ILE A 142 -7.44 -11.01 0.65
C ILE A 142 -8.27 -11.81 -0.36
N GLY A 143 -7.65 -12.61 -1.23
CA GLY A 143 -8.33 -13.31 -2.32
C GLY A 143 -9.24 -12.35 -3.09
N ASP A 144 -10.49 -12.76 -3.33
CA ASP A 144 -11.49 -11.97 -4.06
C ASP A 144 -12.32 -11.02 -3.19
N ARG A 145 -11.93 -10.82 -1.91
CA ARG A 145 -12.70 -9.99 -0.96
C ARG A 145 -12.63 -8.49 -1.24
N LEU A 146 -11.66 -8.05 -2.04
CA LEU A 146 -11.49 -6.65 -2.39
C LEU A 146 -11.49 -6.45 -3.91
N PRO A 147 -12.25 -5.46 -4.42
CA PRO A 147 -12.38 -5.20 -5.86
C PRO A 147 -11.21 -4.35 -6.38
N TYR A 148 -9.97 -4.69 -5.99
CA TYR A 148 -8.79 -3.95 -6.40
C TYR A 148 -7.95 -4.77 -7.38
N ALA A 149 -7.39 -4.09 -8.39
CA ALA A 149 -6.42 -4.70 -9.28
C ALA A 149 -5.04 -4.71 -8.61
N TYR A 150 -4.38 -5.84 -8.64
CA TYR A 150 -3.02 -6.01 -8.12
C TYR A 150 -2.06 -6.28 -9.28
N ARG A 151 -0.87 -5.68 -9.22
CA ARG A 151 0.22 -5.99 -10.15
C ARG A 151 1.29 -6.74 -9.37
N CYS A 152 1.80 -7.83 -9.93
CA CYS A 152 2.98 -8.49 -9.38
C CYS A 152 4.18 -7.54 -9.56
N GLY A 153 4.76 -7.08 -8.46
CA GLY A 153 6.02 -6.35 -8.48
C GLY A 153 7.15 -7.31 -8.77
N ALA A 154 7.98 -7.02 -9.77
CA ALA A 154 9.27 -7.69 -9.87
C ALA A 154 10.08 -7.35 -8.61
N THR A 155 10.49 -8.36 -7.86
CA THR A 155 11.47 -8.17 -6.78
C THR A 155 12.72 -7.55 -7.38
N PRO A 156 13.23 -6.40 -6.90
CA PRO A 156 14.57 -5.98 -7.24
C PRO A 156 15.53 -7.13 -6.89
N GLU A 157 16.43 -7.47 -7.79
CA GLU A 157 17.45 -8.45 -7.47
C GLU A 157 18.17 -8.03 -6.18
N PRO A 158 18.36 -8.94 -5.21
CA PRO A 158 19.06 -8.59 -4.00
C PRO A 158 20.48 -8.19 -4.41
N ARG A 159 20.87 -6.96 -4.07
CA ARG A 159 22.31 -6.63 -4.06
C ARG A 159 23.02 -7.72 -3.27
N PRO A 160 24.16 -8.24 -3.73
CA PRO A 160 24.84 -9.31 -3.04
C PRO A 160 25.21 -8.86 -1.64
N ALA A 161 24.38 -9.22 -0.67
CA ALA A 161 24.70 -9.05 0.73
C ALA A 161 25.60 -10.20 1.13
N TYR A 162 26.73 -9.81 1.72
CA TYR A 162 27.59 -10.60 2.59
C TYR A 162 27.04 -11.98 2.94
N ARG A 163 27.79 -13.00 2.50
CA ARG A 163 27.53 -14.43 2.77
C ARG A 163 27.49 -14.69 4.28
N SER A 164 26.29 -14.81 4.86
CA SER A 164 26.11 -15.59 6.05
C SER A 164 25.36 -16.86 5.66
N SER A 165 26.05 -17.97 5.93
CA SER A 165 25.57 -19.34 5.70
C SER A 165 24.40 -19.65 6.63
N GLN A 166 23.17 -19.50 6.19
CA GLN A 166 22.03 -20.21 6.77
C GLN A 166 21.00 -20.54 5.69
N LYS A 167 20.55 -21.79 5.77
CA LYS A 167 19.63 -22.47 4.86
C LYS A 167 18.21 -21.89 4.96
N GLY A 168 17.56 -21.72 3.80
CA GLY A 168 16.09 -21.74 3.69
C GLY A 168 15.39 -20.40 3.91
N SER A 169 15.66 -19.38 3.07
CA SER A 169 14.76 -18.23 2.95
C SER A 169 13.77 -18.48 1.82
N LEU A 170 12.52 -18.74 2.18
CA LEU A 170 11.39 -18.71 1.26
C LEU A 170 11.21 -17.26 0.79
N ARG A 171 11.40 -17.02 -0.51
CA ARG A 171 11.13 -15.72 -1.13
C ARG A 171 9.62 -15.54 -1.21
N THR A 172 9.09 -14.61 -0.46
CA THR A 172 7.71 -14.16 -0.62
C THR A 172 7.63 -13.11 -1.72
N PRO A 173 6.80 -13.30 -2.76
CA PRO A 173 6.57 -12.25 -3.76
C PRO A 173 5.88 -11.04 -3.12
N SER A 174 6.18 -9.84 -3.59
CA SER A 174 5.49 -8.61 -3.23
C SER A 174 4.52 -8.21 -4.35
N TYR A 175 3.38 -7.64 -3.96
CA TYR A 175 2.34 -7.16 -4.88
C TYR A 175 2.08 -5.68 -4.62
N THR A 176 1.92 -4.91 -5.69
CA THR A 176 1.55 -3.49 -5.59
C THR A 176 0.10 -3.30 -6.00
N ALA A 177 -0.70 -2.66 -5.16
CA ALA A 177 -2.00 -2.16 -5.54
C ALA A 177 -1.79 -0.84 -6.30
N GLY A 178 -1.90 -0.88 -7.61
CA GLY A 178 -1.67 0.27 -8.48
C GLY A 178 -2.77 0.39 -9.51
N GLY A 179 -3.34 1.57 -9.59
CA GLY A 179 -4.30 1.96 -10.60
C GLY A 179 -5.51 2.68 -10.00
N SER A 180 -5.77 3.90 -10.47
CA SER A 180 -7.05 4.57 -10.20
C SER A 180 -8.19 3.63 -10.62
N PRO A 181 -9.23 3.44 -9.80
CA PRO A 181 -10.38 2.60 -10.15
C PRO A 181 -11.12 3.07 -11.41
N TYR A 182 -10.83 4.28 -11.87
CA TYR A 182 -11.32 4.82 -13.15
C TYR A 182 -10.74 4.09 -14.36
N GLN A 183 -9.47 3.70 -14.34
CA GLN A 183 -8.82 3.00 -15.45
C GLN A 183 -9.22 1.52 -15.56
N ALA A 184 -9.59 0.88 -14.46
CA ALA A 184 -10.06 -0.50 -14.47
C ALA A 184 -11.46 -0.63 -15.09
N LYS A 185 -12.35 0.36 -14.88
CA LYS A 185 -13.68 0.38 -15.50
C LYS A 185 -13.68 0.67 -17.00
N GLU A 186 -12.74 1.45 -17.51
CA GLU A 186 -12.61 1.69 -18.95
C GLU A 186 -12.06 0.47 -19.70
N ARG A 187 -11.12 -0.28 -19.13
CA ARG A 187 -10.63 -1.52 -19.75
C ARG A 187 -11.71 -2.59 -19.83
N ALA A 188 -12.49 -2.81 -18.77
CA ALA A 188 -13.59 -3.77 -18.76
C ALA A 188 -14.73 -3.38 -19.73
N ARG A 189 -14.94 -2.10 -20.03
CA ARG A 189 -15.90 -1.64 -21.05
C ARG A 189 -15.39 -1.84 -22.47
N ASN A 190 -14.10 -1.69 -22.73
CA ASN A 190 -13.51 -1.86 -24.06
C ASN A 190 -13.34 -3.33 -24.46
N GLU A 191 -13.16 -4.24 -23.51
CA GLU A 191 -13.08 -5.67 -23.79
C GLU A 191 -14.46 -6.29 -24.09
N ASN A 192 -15.56 -5.68 -23.63
CA ASN A 192 -16.94 -6.12 -23.92
C ASN A 192 -17.56 -5.47 -25.15
N SER A 193 -16.83 -4.64 -25.90
CA SER A 193 -17.30 -3.94 -27.11
C SER A 193 -16.58 -4.40 -28.38
N ALA A 194 -16.13 -5.64 -28.46
CA ALA A 194 -15.69 -6.23 -29.73
C ALA A 194 -16.92 -6.46 -30.64
N PRO A 195 -16.94 -5.95 -31.88
CA PRO A 195 -18.08 -6.16 -32.77
C PRO A 195 -18.12 -7.62 -33.18
N GLU A 196 -19.28 -8.24 -32.99
CA GLU A 196 -19.61 -9.54 -33.58
C GLU A 196 -19.46 -9.47 -35.09
N GLY A 197 -18.64 -10.38 -35.62
CA GLY A 197 -18.31 -10.45 -37.05
C GLY A 197 -19.55 -10.61 -37.92
N SER A 198 -19.63 -9.78 -38.93
CA SER A 198 -20.63 -9.87 -39.99
C SER A 198 -20.44 -11.21 -40.74
N ALA A 199 -21.42 -12.07 -40.65
CA ALA A 199 -21.53 -13.26 -41.48
C ALA A 199 -21.83 -12.83 -42.94
N ASP A 200 -20.87 -13.08 -43.78
CA ASP A 200 -20.96 -12.92 -45.23
C ASP A 200 -21.94 -13.96 -45.80
N HIS A 201 -23.00 -13.52 -46.46
CA HIS A 201 -23.98 -14.35 -47.10
C HIS A 201 -23.67 -14.41 -48.60
N PRO A 202 -23.38 -15.57 -49.22
CA PRO A 202 -23.13 -15.63 -50.65
C PRO A 202 -24.42 -15.42 -51.42
N ARG A 203 -24.45 -14.41 -52.31
CA ARG A 203 -25.50 -14.25 -53.30
C ARG A 203 -25.34 -15.31 -54.38
N ASP A 204 -26.32 -16.18 -54.44
CA ASP A 204 -26.49 -17.09 -55.56
C ASP A 204 -27.04 -16.33 -56.77
N ASN A 205 -26.45 -16.66 -57.91
CA ASN A 205 -26.69 -16.03 -59.21
C ASN A 205 -27.65 -16.91 -60.04
N ARG A 206 -28.85 -16.40 -60.31
CA ARG A 206 -29.61 -16.78 -61.50
C ARG A 206 -30.53 -15.65 -61.92
#